data_050e89d6b26d3f172dc68a962884ad66
#
_entry.id   050e89d6b26d3f172dc68a962884ad66
#
_cell.length_a   1.000
_cell.length_b   1.000
_cell.length_c   1.000
_cell.angle_alpha   90.00
_cell.angle_beta   90.00
_cell.angle_gamma   90.00
#
_symmetry.space_group_name_H-M   'P 1'
#
loop_
_entity.id
_entity.type
_entity.pdbx_description
1 polymer ?
#
loop_
_entity_poly.entity_id
_entity_poly.type
_entity_poly.pdbx_seq_one_letter_code
_entity_poly.pdbx_strand_id
1 'polypeptide(L)'
;MGQAQQEQVYLERLAMVAMQIRSALGNIYFGMQKLAPAAERDVDPELDRNASVLYHGYFRLLRLANELESAELLTHTEMLPRQNMDLRVWLDEIIREAEVPFSLKGVSLEMVCDERYVITAGNEHWLGQALWQLLSNALKACSKGGRVTVTLQVQKPHALLKVTDNGCGIPAEQQEMLFNWHMRPMELDLLRGGLGIGLPLAHQVARLHGGQLLLNSQEGRGTCATIVLPMVRTNCAMADDILDYTGGFQRVLLELSDGLPHEAYGIKHLDE
;
A
#
# COMPACT_ATOMS: atom_id res chain seq x y z
N MET A 1 -17.56 -26.76 13.15
CA MET A 1 -17.10 -25.75 12.19
C MET A 1 -15.60 -25.67 12.34
N GLY A 2 -14.82 -25.88 11.27
CA GLY A 2 -13.37 -25.80 11.34
C GLY A 2 -12.91 -24.35 11.51
N GLN A 3 -11.71 -24.16 12.05
CA GLN A 3 -11.12 -22.84 12.32
C GLN A 3 -11.13 -21.93 11.05
N ALA A 4 -10.82 -22.51 9.89
CA ALA A 4 -10.87 -21.81 8.59
C ALA A 4 -12.29 -21.28 8.25
N GLN A 5 -13.35 -21.99 8.62
CA GLN A 5 -14.73 -21.59 8.34
C GLN A 5 -15.19 -20.44 9.25
N GLN A 6 -14.68 -20.36 10.48
CA GLN A 6 -14.90 -19.24 11.38
C GLN A 6 -14.16 -17.97 10.92
N GLU A 7 -12.92 -18.12 10.44
CA GLU A 7 -12.12 -17.05 9.87
C GLU A 7 -12.79 -16.42 8.64
N GLN A 8 -13.32 -17.26 7.76
CA GLN A 8 -14.04 -16.82 6.57
C GLN A 8 -15.24 -15.95 6.91
N VAL A 9 -16.11 -16.42 7.80
CA VAL A 9 -17.30 -15.66 8.26
C VAL A 9 -16.91 -14.34 8.93
N TYR A 10 -15.75 -14.32 9.60
CA TYR A 10 -15.26 -13.10 10.24
C TYR A 10 -14.81 -12.05 9.21
N LEU A 11 -14.06 -12.47 8.19
CA LEU A 11 -13.63 -11.57 7.09
C LEU A 11 -14.79 -11.02 6.29
N GLU A 12 -15.78 -11.86 5.93
CA GLU A 12 -16.99 -11.42 5.24
C GLU A 12 -17.75 -10.33 6.03
N ARG A 13 -17.83 -10.47 7.36
CA ARG A 13 -18.45 -9.46 8.23
C ARG A 13 -17.64 -8.16 8.27
N LEU A 14 -16.31 -8.26 8.33
CA LEU A 14 -15.45 -7.07 8.29
C LEU A 14 -15.55 -6.33 6.96
N ALA A 15 -15.62 -7.04 5.84
CA ALA A 15 -15.82 -6.43 4.53
C ALA A 15 -17.18 -5.72 4.41
N MET A 16 -18.26 -6.30 4.96
CA MET A 16 -19.55 -5.60 5.04
C MET A 16 -19.49 -4.32 5.88
N VAL A 17 -18.76 -4.33 7.00
CA VAL A 17 -18.54 -3.14 7.82
C VAL A 17 -17.72 -2.11 7.06
N ALA A 18 -16.68 -2.55 6.32
CA ALA A 18 -15.85 -1.67 5.50
C ALA A 18 -16.66 -0.95 4.41
N MET A 19 -17.57 -1.66 3.72
CA MET A 19 -18.50 -1.04 2.76
C MET A 19 -19.41 0.03 3.41
N GLN A 20 -19.91 -0.22 4.61
CA GLN A 20 -20.72 0.77 5.33
C GLN A 20 -19.88 1.99 5.74
N ILE A 21 -18.64 1.77 6.19
CA ILE A 21 -17.69 2.85 6.50
C ILE A 21 -17.42 3.67 5.25
N ARG A 22 -17.15 3.04 4.11
CA ARG A 22 -16.92 3.73 2.83
C ARG A 22 -18.11 4.60 2.43
N SER A 23 -19.33 4.10 2.56
CA SER A 23 -20.54 4.88 2.29
C SER A 23 -20.67 6.11 3.20
N ALA A 24 -20.38 5.96 4.49
CA ALA A 24 -20.39 7.08 5.44
C ALA A 24 -19.27 8.09 5.12
N LEU A 25 -18.09 7.61 4.73
CA LEU A 25 -16.96 8.44 4.32
C LEU A 25 -17.30 9.32 3.12
N GLY A 26 -18.08 8.83 2.14
CA GLY A 26 -18.54 9.66 1.02
C GLY A 26 -19.32 10.89 1.48
N ASN A 27 -20.20 10.75 2.48
CA ASN A 27 -20.92 11.86 3.06
C ASN A 27 -20.01 12.84 3.83
N ILE A 28 -19.03 12.30 4.56
CA ILE A 28 -18.02 13.10 5.28
C ILE A 28 -17.21 13.93 4.28
N TYR A 29 -16.74 13.32 3.19
CA TYR A 29 -15.98 14.01 2.15
C TYR A 29 -16.77 15.17 1.55
N PHE A 30 -18.02 14.94 1.18
CA PHE A 30 -18.90 15.98 0.67
C PHE A 30 -19.12 17.12 1.67
N GLY A 31 -19.25 16.78 2.95
CA GLY A 31 -19.31 17.77 4.03
C GLY A 31 -18.03 18.61 4.14
N MET A 32 -16.87 17.93 4.07
CA MET A 32 -15.55 18.60 4.12
C MET A 32 -15.36 19.58 2.95
N GLN A 33 -15.73 19.18 1.74
CA GLN A 33 -15.64 20.07 0.57
C GLN A 33 -16.54 21.32 0.70
N LYS A 34 -17.69 21.20 1.36
CA LYS A 34 -18.59 22.34 1.62
C LYS A 34 -18.09 23.26 2.74
N LEU A 35 -17.48 22.69 3.78
CA LEU A 35 -16.99 23.44 4.93
C LEU A 35 -15.65 24.13 4.66
N ALA A 36 -14.84 23.57 3.79
CA ALA A 36 -13.53 24.11 3.40
C ALA A 36 -13.35 23.98 1.87
N PRO A 37 -14.04 24.83 1.09
CA PRO A 37 -13.90 24.83 -0.37
C PRO A 37 -12.46 25.14 -0.79
N ALA A 38 -12.00 24.54 -1.90
CA ALA A 38 -10.64 24.71 -2.40
C ALA A 38 -10.25 26.20 -2.56
N ALA A 39 -11.16 27.03 -3.11
CA ALA A 39 -10.91 28.44 -3.30
C ALA A 39 -10.70 29.23 -1.98
N GLU A 40 -11.34 28.81 -0.88
CA GLU A 40 -11.16 29.42 0.43
C GLU A 40 -9.89 28.93 1.11
N ARG A 41 -9.56 27.64 0.95
CA ARG A 41 -8.32 27.05 1.46
C ARG A 41 -7.06 27.66 0.83
N ASP A 42 -7.13 28.04 -0.44
CA ASP A 42 -6.00 28.67 -1.15
C ASP A 42 -5.64 30.06 -0.59
N VAL A 43 -6.62 30.77 -0.03
CA VAL A 43 -6.43 32.13 0.51
C VAL A 43 -6.34 32.18 2.03
N ASP A 44 -6.78 31.15 2.76
CA ASP A 44 -6.75 31.05 4.21
C ASP A 44 -5.87 29.88 4.68
N PRO A 45 -4.61 30.12 5.09
CA PRO A 45 -3.68 29.08 5.54
C PRO A 45 -4.14 28.37 6.83
N GLU A 46 -4.95 29.00 7.67
CA GLU A 46 -5.46 28.35 8.89
C GLU A 46 -6.58 27.36 8.53
N LEU A 47 -7.48 27.77 7.64
CA LEU A 47 -8.51 26.88 7.10
C LEU A 47 -7.87 25.69 6.36
N ASP A 48 -6.85 25.93 5.53
CA ASP A 48 -6.16 24.86 4.81
C ASP A 48 -5.48 23.87 5.75
N ARG A 49 -4.82 24.35 6.82
CA ARG A 49 -4.22 23.48 7.84
C ARG A 49 -5.27 22.60 8.54
N ASN A 50 -6.39 23.20 8.94
CA ASN A 50 -7.47 22.47 9.62
C ASN A 50 -8.12 21.45 8.67
N ALA A 51 -8.36 21.82 7.43
CA ALA A 51 -8.86 20.93 6.39
C ALA A 51 -7.88 19.77 6.13
N SER A 52 -6.57 20.04 6.04
CA SER A 52 -5.53 19.03 5.82
C SER A 52 -5.55 17.93 6.89
N VAL A 53 -5.78 18.29 8.16
CA VAL A 53 -5.93 17.30 9.25
C VAL A 53 -7.16 16.42 9.03
N LEU A 54 -8.29 17.01 8.60
CA LEU A 54 -9.51 16.24 8.31
C LEU A 54 -9.33 15.32 7.09
N TYR A 55 -8.74 15.83 6.00
CA TYR A 55 -8.44 15.04 4.81
C TYR A 55 -7.48 13.88 5.13
N HIS A 56 -6.44 14.12 5.92
CA HIS A 56 -5.55 13.05 6.37
C HIS A 56 -6.29 11.93 7.12
N GLY A 57 -7.14 12.30 8.09
CA GLY A 57 -7.98 11.34 8.81
C GLY A 57 -8.93 10.57 7.89
N TYR A 58 -9.56 11.28 6.94
CA TYR A 58 -10.43 10.70 5.94
C TYR A 58 -9.72 9.67 5.06
N PHE A 59 -8.55 10.01 4.50
CA PHE A 59 -7.77 9.10 3.64
C PHE A 59 -7.31 7.86 4.40
N ARG A 60 -6.91 8.00 5.67
CA ARG A 60 -6.55 6.85 6.51
C ARG A 60 -7.73 5.90 6.72
N LEU A 61 -8.92 6.41 7.01
CA LEU A 61 -10.12 5.59 7.18
C LEU A 61 -10.53 4.91 5.87
N LEU A 62 -10.45 5.64 4.74
CA LEU A 62 -10.74 5.09 3.41
C LEU A 62 -9.76 3.97 3.06
N ARG A 63 -8.47 4.15 3.34
CA ARG A 63 -7.47 3.12 3.14
C ARG A 63 -7.75 1.86 3.97
N LEU A 64 -8.10 2.02 5.25
CA LEU A 64 -8.45 0.89 6.11
C LEU A 64 -9.65 0.10 5.56
N ALA A 65 -10.68 0.80 5.06
CA ALA A 65 -11.82 0.14 4.40
C ALA A 65 -11.39 -0.64 3.17
N ASN A 66 -10.54 -0.04 2.30
CA ASN A 66 -10.01 -0.70 1.10
C ASN A 66 -9.16 -1.94 1.44
N GLU A 67 -8.33 -1.87 2.47
CA GLU A 67 -7.50 -2.99 2.93
C GLU A 67 -8.35 -4.16 3.43
N LEU A 68 -9.45 -3.89 4.16
CA LEU A 68 -10.37 -4.93 4.62
C LEU A 68 -11.10 -5.63 3.47
N GLU A 69 -11.61 -4.86 2.50
CA GLU A 69 -12.26 -5.40 1.30
C GLU A 69 -11.28 -6.22 0.46
N SER A 70 -10.05 -5.74 0.28
CA SER A 70 -9.00 -6.45 -0.45
C SER A 70 -8.58 -7.75 0.23
N ALA A 71 -8.49 -7.76 1.57
CA ALA A 71 -8.14 -8.95 2.32
C ALA A 71 -9.22 -10.04 2.20
N GLU A 72 -10.50 -9.66 2.25
CA GLU A 72 -11.61 -10.59 2.04
C GLU A 72 -11.58 -11.15 0.61
N LEU A 73 -11.50 -10.29 -0.40
CA LEU A 73 -11.51 -10.71 -1.80
C LEU A 73 -10.35 -11.68 -2.11
N LEU A 74 -9.13 -11.39 -1.63
CA LEU A 74 -7.96 -12.24 -1.86
C LEU A 74 -8.02 -13.56 -1.11
N THR A 75 -8.76 -13.65 -0.01
CA THR A 75 -8.95 -14.90 0.73
C THR A 75 -9.75 -15.91 -0.07
N HIS A 76 -10.70 -15.44 -0.88
CA HIS A 76 -11.55 -16.27 -1.75
C HIS A 76 -11.00 -16.46 -3.16
N THR A 77 -9.89 -15.79 -3.49
CA THR A 77 -9.31 -15.84 -4.83
C THR A 77 -8.29 -16.99 -4.91
N GLU A 78 -8.52 -17.95 -5.80
CA GLU A 78 -7.56 -19.01 -6.08
C GLU A 78 -6.56 -18.62 -7.16
N MET A 79 -6.96 -17.83 -8.14
CA MET A 79 -6.15 -17.36 -9.26
C MET A 79 -6.46 -15.91 -9.60
N LEU A 80 -5.41 -15.14 -9.82
CA LEU A 80 -5.52 -13.78 -10.36
C LEU A 80 -5.42 -13.81 -11.89
N PRO A 81 -6.24 -13.03 -12.58
CA PRO A 81 -6.03 -12.75 -13.99
C PRO A 81 -4.67 -12.07 -14.20
N ARG A 82 -3.91 -12.53 -15.20
CA ARG A 82 -2.55 -12.04 -15.45
C ARG A 82 -2.36 -11.70 -16.91
N GLN A 83 -1.62 -10.63 -17.18
CA GLN A 83 -1.16 -10.23 -18.50
C GLN A 83 0.35 -10.07 -18.52
N ASN A 84 0.97 -10.11 -19.70
CA ASN A 84 2.39 -9.82 -19.81
C ASN A 84 2.61 -8.32 -19.57
N MET A 85 3.47 -8.00 -18.61
CA MET A 85 3.82 -6.64 -18.24
C MET A 85 5.34 -6.48 -18.13
N ASP A 86 5.84 -5.29 -18.39
CA ASP A 86 7.23 -4.95 -18.10
C ASP A 86 7.32 -4.35 -16.69
N LEU A 87 7.84 -5.15 -15.75
CA LEU A 87 7.98 -4.75 -14.35
C LEU A 87 8.82 -3.47 -14.18
N ARG A 88 9.78 -3.21 -15.09
CA ARG A 88 10.60 -2.02 -15.00
C ARG A 88 9.78 -0.77 -15.32
N VAL A 89 9.05 -0.77 -16.43
CA VAL A 89 8.22 0.38 -16.85
C VAL A 89 7.16 0.67 -15.80
N TRP A 90 6.44 -0.37 -15.39
CA TRP A 90 5.42 -0.30 -14.35
C TRP A 90 5.97 0.24 -13.02
N LEU A 91 7.15 -0.22 -12.61
CA LEU A 91 7.78 0.24 -11.38
C LEU A 91 8.21 1.71 -11.46
N ASP A 92 8.77 2.14 -12.60
CA ASP A 92 9.15 3.53 -12.86
C ASP A 92 7.96 4.49 -12.69
N GLU A 93 6.76 4.10 -13.12
CA GLU A 93 5.53 4.88 -12.97
C GLU A 93 5.15 5.05 -11.50
N ILE A 94 5.12 3.96 -10.74
CA ILE A 94 4.79 3.99 -9.30
C ILE A 94 5.82 4.83 -8.52
N ILE A 95 7.10 4.70 -8.83
CA ILE A 95 8.14 5.45 -8.11
C ILE A 95 8.02 6.95 -8.40
N ARG A 96 7.75 7.36 -9.64
CA ARG A 96 7.53 8.78 -9.97
C ARG A 96 6.34 9.36 -9.20
N GLU A 97 5.24 8.61 -9.12
CA GLU A 97 4.08 9.03 -8.33
C GLU A 97 4.43 9.18 -6.83
N ALA A 98 5.29 8.31 -6.29
CA ALA A 98 5.66 8.31 -4.89
C ALA A 98 6.72 9.38 -4.51
N GLU A 99 7.48 9.95 -5.46
CA GLU A 99 8.59 10.87 -5.18
C GLU A 99 8.16 12.08 -4.35
N VAL A 100 7.08 12.77 -4.75
CA VAL A 100 6.59 13.97 -4.06
C VAL A 100 6.15 13.63 -2.63
N PRO A 101 5.28 12.66 -2.37
CA PRO A 101 4.90 12.26 -1.01
C PRO A 101 6.08 11.87 -0.11
N PHE A 102 7.06 11.13 -0.63
CA PHE A 102 8.26 10.79 0.13
C PHE A 102 9.08 12.03 0.50
N SER A 103 9.23 12.95 -0.44
CA SER A 103 9.91 14.23 -0.24
C SER A 103 9.22 15.08 0.83
N LEU A 104 7.88 15.12 0.88
CA LEU A 104 7.11 15.85 1.90
C LEU A 104 7.41 15.33 3.33
N LYS A 105 7.67 14.05 3.48
CA LYS A 105 8.12 13.48 4.76
C LYS A 105 9.62 13.69 5.01
N GLY A 106 10.37 14.16 4.02
CA GLY A 106 11.82 14.32 4.06
C GLY A 106 12.57 12.98 4.00
N VAL A 107 12.00 12.00 3.29
CA VAL A 107 12.58 10.68 3.02
C VAL A 107 12.95 10.60 1.55
N SER A 108 14.17 10.18 1.21
CA SER A 108 14.56 9.96 -0.19
C SER A 108 14.03 8.62 -0.69
N LEU A 109 13.53 8.62 -1.93
CA LEU A 109 13.10 7.42 -2.64
C LEU A 109 13.96 7.26 -3.90
N GLU A 110 14.54 6.09 -4.09
CA GLU A 110 15.41 5.79 -5.23
C GLU A 110 15.00 4.47 -5.86
N MET A 111 15.06 4.38 -7.20
CA MET A 111 14.90 3.14 -7.94
C MET A 111 16.24 2.67 -8.52
N VAL A 112 16.54 1.39 -8.37
CA VAL A 112 17.73 0.73 -8.94
C VAL A 112 17.29 -0.46 -9.80
N CYS A 113 17.61 -0.41 -11.09
CA CYS A 113 17.37 -1.50 -12.01
C CYS A 113 18.41 -1.46 -13.14
N ASP A 114 19.24 -2.49 -13.23
CA ASP A 114 20.26 -2.61 -14.27
C ASP A 114 19.72 -3.20 -15.59
N GLU A 115 18.56 -3.86 -15.53
CA GLU A 115 17.94 -4.49 -16.68
C GLU A 115 17.19 -3.47 -17.55
N ARG A 116 17.28 -3.62 -18.86
CA ARG A 116 16.57 -2.74 -19.81
C ARG A 116 15.05 -2.98 -19.81
N TYR A 117 14.65 -4.22 -19.60
CA TYR A 117 13.25 -4.65 -19.50
C TYR A 117 13.15 -5.94 -18.67
N VAL A 118 12.06 -6.11 -17.93
CA VAL A 118 11.80 -7.31 -17.12
C VAL A 118 10.36 -7.74 -17.35
N ILE A 119 10.16 -8.66 -18.28
CA ILE A 119 8.81 -9.08 -18.70
C ILE A 119 8.39 -10.34 -17.95
N THR A 120 7.23 -10.28 -17.30
CA THR A 120 6.56 -11.42 -16.70
C THR A 120 5.05 -11.30 -16.79
N ALA A 121 4.32 -12.40 -16.54
CA ALA A 121 2.88 -12.37 -16.40
C ALA A 121 2.50 -11.94 -14.97
N GLY A 122 1.78 -10.83 -14.86
CA GLY A 122 1.32 -10.27 -13.60
C GLY A 122 -0.05 -9.61 -13.70
N ASN A 123 -0.61 -9.29 -12.56
CA ASN A 123 -1.76 -8.41 -12.41
C ASN A 123 -1.29 -7.09 -11.84
N GLU A 124 -1.30 -6.03 -12.64
CA GLU A 124 -0.76 -4.71 -12.28
C GLU A 124 -1.45 -4.11 -11.06
N HIS A 125 -2.77 -4.27 -10.97
CA HIS A 125 -3.55 -3.75 -9.84
C HIS A 125 -3.10 -4.37 -8.52
N TRP A 126 -3.07 -5.70 -8.44
CA TRP A 126 -2.71 -6.40 -7.20
C TRP A 126 -1.22 -6.29 -6.84
N LEU A 127 -0.34 -6.36 -7.84
CA LEU A 127 1.09 -6.08 -7.61
C LEU A 127 1.31 -4.65 -7.14
N GLY A 128 0.55 -3.69 -7.71
CA GLY A 128 0.56 -2.30 -7.26
C GLY A 128 0.13 -2.15 -5.81
N GLN A 129 -0.98 -2.78 -5.42
CA GLN A 129 -1.41 -2.78 -4.01
C GLN A 129 -0.32 -3.36 -3.08
N ALA A 130 0.26 -4.51 -3.44
CA ALA A 130 1.34 -5.10 -2.66
C ALA A 130 2.54 -4.15 -2.52
N LEU A 131 2.97 -3.52 -3.62
CA LEU A 131 4.07 -2.57 -3.61
C LEU A 131 3.77 -1.33 -2.76
N TRP A 132 2.56 -0.75 -2.89
CA TRP A 132 2.14 0.38 -2.07
C TRP A 132 2.14 0.06 -0.56
N GLN A 133 1.76 -1.16 -0.18
CA GLN A 133 1.86 -1.61 1.22
C GLN A 133 3.31 -1.63 1.71
N LEU A 134 4.24 -2.11 0.89
CA LEU A 134 5.67 -2.13 1.22
C LEU A 134 6.25 -0.71 1.30
N LEU A 135 5.92 0.17 0.34
CA LEU A 135 6.35 1.58 0.33
C LEU A 135 5.81 2.34 1.54
N SER A 136 4.54 2.16 1.88
CA SER A 136 3.94 2.76 3.06
C SER A 136 4.61 2.31 4.36
N ASN A 137 4.93 1.01 4.49
CA ASN A 137 5.63 0.49 5.65
C ASN A 137 7.05 1.07 5.76
N ALA A 138 7.78 1.15 4.65
CA ALA A 138 9.11 1.75 4.58
C ALA A 138 9.05 3.25 4.94
N LEU A 139 8.07 3.98 4.39
CA LEU A 139 7.86 5.38 4.70
C LEU A 139 7.58 5.59 6.19
N LYS A 140 6.70 4.77 6.80
CA LYS A 140 6.40 4.83 8.25
C LYS A 140 7.65 4.58 9.10
N ALA A 141 8.47 3.60 8.73
CA ALA A 141 9.66 3.21 9.49
C ALA A 141 10.76 4.26 9.45
N CYS A 142 10.81 5.09 8.40
CA CYS A 142 11.82 6.12 8.22
C CYS A 142 11.48 7.41 8.98
N SER A 143 12.50 7.99 9.62
CA SER A 143 12.49 9.37 10.11
C SER A 143 12.92 10.34 9.00
N LYS A 144 12.78 11.65 9.23
CA LYS A 144 13.29 12.70 8.33
C LYS A 144 14.79 12.50 8.06
N GLY A 145 15.19 12.55 6.78
CA GLY A 145 16.53 12.20 6.31
C GLY A 145 16.72 10.71 6.03
N GLY A 146 15.69 9.90 6.22
CA GLY A 146 15.69 8.47 5.86
C GLY A 146 15.77 8.24 4.36
N ARG A 147 16.03 6.99 4.00
CA ARG A 147 16.15 6.55 2.60
C ARG A 147 15.39 5.25 2.39
N VAL A 148 14.66 5.20 1.27
CA VAL A 148 14.05 3.98 0.75
C VAL A 148 14.57 3.73 -0.65
N THR A 149 15.04 2.51 -0.90
CA THR A 149 15.53 2.08 -2.21
C THR A 149 14.67 0.93 -2.70
N VAL A 150 14.12 1.09 -3.91
CA VAL A 150 13.40 0.03 -4.60
C VAL A 150 14.30 -0.56 -5.66
N THR A 151 14.58 -1.86 -5.56
CA THR A 151 15.50 -2.55 -6.48
C THR A 151 14.74 -3.62 -7.25
N LEU A 152 14.83 -3.58 -8.59
CA LEU A 152 14.36 -4.65 -9.46
C LEU A 152 15.57 -5.41 -10.00
N GLN A 153 15.68 -6.69 -9.65
CA GLN A 153 16.82 -7.55 -10.01
C GLN A 153 16.32 -8.85 -10.64
N VAL A 154 16.98 -9.30 -11.70
CA VAL A 154 16.71 -10.61 -12.32
C VAL A 154 17.66 -11.67 -11.80
N GLN A 155 17.11 -12.70 -11.16
CA GLN A 155 17.81 -13.93 -10.78
C GLN A 155 17.05 -15.12 -11.36
N LYS A 156 17.33 -15.44 -12.63
CA LYS A 156 16.59 -16.49 -13.36
C LYS A 156 16.44 -17.76 -12.54
N PRO A 157 15.24 -18.33 -12.43
CA PRO A 157 14.04 -18.02 -13.21
C PRO A 157 13.12 -16.96 -12.56
N HIS A 158 13.61 -16.13 -11.65
CA HIS A 158 12.79 -15.16 -10.90
C HIS A 158 13.21 -13.71 -11.14
N ALA A 159 12.23 -12.81 -10.98
CA ALA A 159 12.45 -11.39 -10.77
C ALA A 159 12.29 -11.09 -9.27
N LEU A 160 13.18 -10.29 -8.72
CA LEU A 160 13.21 -9.88 -7.31
C LEU A 160 12.90 -8.39 -7.24
N LEU A 161 11.76 -8.04 -6.68
CA LEU A 161 11.38 -6.67 -6.38
C LEU A 161 11.59 -6.41 -4.89
N LYS A 162 12.60 -5.61 -4.56
CA LYS A 162 13.03 -5.33 -3.19
C LYS A 162 12.68 -3.91 -2.80
N VAL A 163 12.06 -3.72 -1.65
CA VAL A 163 11.88 -2.41 -1.00
C VAL A 163 12.75 -2.43 0.26
N THR A 164 13.77 -1.59 0.28
CA THR A 164 14.74 -1.51 1.39
C THR A 164 14.69 -0.13 2.01
N ASP A 165 14.48 -0.06 3.32
CA ASP A 165 14.53 1.14 4.11
C ASP A 165 15.68 1.11 5.13
N ASN A 166 16.12 2.28 5.56
CA ASN A 166 17.05 2.47 6.66
C ASN A 166 16.35 2.96 7.95
N GLY A 167 15.11 2.57 8.13
CA GLY A 167 14.27 2.97 9.26
C GLY A 167 14.59 2.23 10.57
N CYS A 168 13.61 2.21 11.47
CA CYS A 168 13.76 1.60 12.80
C CYS A 168 13.93 0.08 12.78
N GLY A 169 13.63 -0.59 11.67
CA GLY A 169 13.62 -2.04 11.58
C GLY A 169 12.52 -2.69 12.44
N ILE A 170 12.56 -4.02 12.54
CA ILE A 170 11.56 -4.84 13.22
C ILE A 170 12.28 -5.78 14.20
N PRO A 171 11.92 -5.76 15.49
CA PRO A 171 12.45 -6.70 16.47
C PRO A 171 12.22 -8.16 16.06
N ALA A 172 13.20 -9.05 16.33
CA ALA A 172 13.14 -10.45 15.92
C ALA A 172 11.88 -11.17 16.44
N GLU A 173 11.47 -10.86 17.67
CA GLU A 173 10.29 -11.44 18.32
C GLU A 173 8.97 -11.13 17.57
N GLN A 174 8.93 -10.03 16.82
CA GLN A 174 7.76 -9.62 16.05
C GLN A 174 7.76 -10.18 14.63
N GLN A 175 8.93 -10.59 14.09
CA GLN A 175 9.06 -10.99 12.69
C GLN A 175 8.27 -12.28 12.36
N GLU A 176 8.21 -13.24 13.27
CA GLU A 176 7.48 -14.49 13.06
C GLU A 176 5.97 -14.30 12.89
N MET A 177 5.42 -13.22 13.47
CA MET A 177 3.97 -12.94 13.44
C MET A 177 3.55 -12.01 12.29
N LEU A 178 4.51 -11.49 11.51
CA LEU A 178 4.24 -10.41 10.54
C LEU A 178 3.30 -10.79 9.39
N PHE A 179 3.32 -12.05 8.99
CA PHE A 179 2.50 -12.57 7.88
C PHE A 179 1.17 -13.15 8.34
N ASN A 180 0.96 -13.21 9.65
CA ASN A 180 -0.24 -13.78 10.24
C ASN A 180 -0.99 -12.72 11.05
N TRP A 181 -1.95 -12.04 10.40
CA TRP A 181 -2.72 -10.97 11.02
C TRP A 181 -3.57 -11.41 12.22
N HIS A 182 -3.94 -12.69 12.32
CA HIS A 182 -4.68 -13.25 13.46
C HIS A 182 -3.83 -13.43 14.72
N MET A 183 -2.52 -13.49 14.59
CA MET A 183 -1.60 -13.73 15.72
C MET A 183 -0.99 -12.43 16.27
N ARG A 184 -1.28 -11.27 15.65
CA ARG A 184 -0.72 -10.00 16.12
C ARG A 184 -1.46 -9.52 17.36
N PRO A 185 -0.75 -9.11 18.40
CA PRO A 185 -1.33 -8.38 19.52
C PRO A 185 -1.92 -7.05 19.00
N MET A 186 -3.19 -6.81 19.25
CA MET A 186 -3.93 -5.60 18.83
C MET A 186 -3.25 -4.30 19.29
N GLU A 187 -2.51 -4.34 20.40
CA GLU A 187 -1.76 -3.21 20.95
C GLU A 187 -0.60 -2.75 20.06
N LEU A 188 0.06 -3.66 19.34
CA LEU A 188 1.17 -3.33 18.44
C LEU A 188 0.70 -2.62 17.18
N ASP A 189 -0.47 -2.94 16.68
CA ASP A 189 -1.05 -2.35 15.47
C ASP A 189 -1.59 -0.93 15.75
N LEU A 190 -2.19 -0.71 16.92
CA LEU A 190 -2.68 0.62 17.34
C LEU A 190 -1.54 1.63 17.50
N LEU A 191 -0.40 1.21 18.03
CA LEU A 191 0.77 2.07 18.21
C LEU A 191 1.47 2.44 16.90
N ARG A 192 1.33 1.62 15.84
CA ARG A 192 1.98 1.82 14.54
C ARG A 192 1.05 2.37 13.45
N GLY A 193 -0.21 2.65 13.77
CA GLY A 193 -1.17 3.30 12.89
C GLY A 193 -1.58 2.44 11.68
N GLY A 194 -2.21 1.28 11.92
CA GLY A 194 -2.80 0.43 10.87
C GLY A 194 -3.36 -0.86 11.45
N LEU A 195 -4.16 -1.60 10.68
CA LEU A 195 -4.73 -2.90 11.09
C LEU A 195 -3.73 -4.07 10.98
N GLY A 196 -2.49 -3.81 10.53
CA GLY A 196 -1.50 -4.86 10.33
C GLY A 196 -1.78 -5.80 9.15
N ILE A 197 -2.70 -5.46 8.29
CA ILE A 197 -3.16 -6.27 7.15
C ILE A 197 -2.22 -6.13 5.95
N GLY A 198 -1.47 -5.05 5.82
CA GLY A 198 -0.69 -4.73 4.62
C GLY A 198 0.35 -5.78 4.24
N LEU A 199 1.15 -6.29 5.18
CA LEU A 199 2.13 -7.35 4.89
C LEU A 199 1.48 -8.70 4.58
N PRO A 200 0.47 -9.18 5.32
CA PRO A 200 -0.33 -10.35 4.92
C PRO A 200 -0.94 -10.24 3.53
N LEU A 201 -1.47 -9.06 3.17
CA LEU A 201 -2.03 -8.80 1.85
C LEU A 201 -0.94 -8.89 0.76
N ALA A 202 0.20 -8.22 0.95
CA ALA A 202 1.33 -8.31 0.02
C ALA A 202 1.86 -9.75 -0.12
N HIS A 203 1.89 -10.52 0.97
CA HIS A 203 2.25 -11.93 0.96
C HIS A 203 1.26 -12.77 0.14
N GLN A 204 -0.05 -12.57 0.32
CA GLN A 204 -1.09 -13.26 -0.43
C GLN A 204 -1.02 -12.93 -1.93
N VAL A 205 -0.82 -11.66 -2.27
CA VAL A 205 -0.64 -11.23 -3.66
C VAL A 205 0.58 -11.93 -4.29
N ALA A 206 1.73 -11.95 -3.61
CA ALA A 206 2.92 -12.65 -4.11
C ALA A 206 2.64 -14.15 -4.34
N ARG A 207 1.97 -14.80 -3.40
CA ARG A 207 1.57 -16.22 -3.50
C ARG A 207 0.64 -16.48 -4.67
N LEU A 208 -0.37 -15.63 -4.87
CA LEU A 208 -1.31 -15.73 -6.01
C LEU A 208 -0.63 -15.50 -7.36
N HIS A 209 0.55 -14.86 -7.39
CA HIS A 209 1.40 -14.76 -8.58
C HIS A 209 2.36 -15.95 -8.74
N GLY A 210 2.30 -16.95 -7.85
CA GLY A 210 3.19 -18.12 -7.86
C GLY A 210 4.58 -17.81 -7.30
N GLY A 211 4.70 -16.71 -6.58
CA GLY A 211 5.90 -16.22 -5.94
C GLY A 211 5.83 -16.28 -4.41
N GLN A 212 6.63 -15.45 -3.77
CA GLN A 212 6.67 -15.34 -2.31
C GLN A 212 7.10 -13.94 -1.88
N LEU A 213 6.73 -13.54 -0.65
CA LEU A 213 7.26 -12.36 0.02
C LEU A 213 8.26 -12.79 1.09
N LEU A 214 9.48 -12.26 1.01
CA LEU A 214 10.56 -12.49 1.98
C LEU A 214 10.80 -11.20 2.75
N LEU A 215 11.07 -11.31 4.04
CA LEU A 215 11.38 -10.17 4.89
C LEU A 215 12.72 -10.42 5.60
N ASN A 216 13.61 -9.44 5.51
CA ASN A 216 14.84 -9.39 6.28
C ASN A 216 14.90 -8.04 7.00
N SER A 217 14.89 -8.06 8.32
CA SER A 217 14.88 -6.85 9.12
C SER A 217 15.77 -7.00 10.34
N GLN A 218 16.39 -5.90 10.71
CA GLN A 218 17.17 -5.78 11.95
C GLN A 218 16.79 -4.48 12.66
N GLU A 219 16.44 -4.58 13.92
CA GLU A 219 16.13 -3.41 14.75
C GLU A 219 17.26 -2.38 14.71
N GLY A 220 16.92 -1.12 14.47
CA GLY A 220 17.87 -0.01 14.33
C GLY A 220 18.63 0.04 13.00
N ARG A 221 18.42 -0.90 12.06
CA ARG A 221 19.13 -0.95 10.78
C ARG A 221 18.21 -0.89 9.56
N GLY A 222 16.89 -1.02 9.77
CA GLY A 222 15.89 -0.99 8.71
C GLY A 222 15.42 -2.36 8.27
N THR A 223 14.67 -2.37 7.16
CA THR A 223 13.99 -3.56 6.64
C THR A 223 14.22 -3.68 5.14
N CYS A 224 14.37 -4.91 4.67
CA CYS A 224 14.31 -5.27 3.26
C CYS A 224 13.16 -6.26 3.04
N ALA A 225 12.11 -5.83 2.37
CA ALA A 225 11.02 -6.68 1.92
C ALA A 225 11.21 -7.02 0.44
N THR A 226 11.14 -8.31 0.08
CA THR A 226 11.40 -8.79 -1.28
C THR A 226 10.22 -9.60 -1.79
N ILE A 227 9.55 -9.11 -2.84
CA ILE A 227 8.60 -9.90 -3.64
C ILE A 227 9.41 -10.68 -4.67
N VAL A 228 9.34 -11.99 -4.61
CA VAL A 228 9.94 -12.90 -5.58
C VAL A 228 8.85 -13.31 -6.57
N LEU A 229 9.01 -13.03 -7.84
CA LEU A 229 8.06 -13.36 -8.90
C LEU A 229 8.67 -14.33 -9.90
N PRO A 230 7.99 -15.41 -10.32
CA PRO A 230 8.47 -16.26 -11.39
C PRO A 230 8.43 -15.48 -12.72
N MET A 231 9.48 -15.57 -13.51
CA MET A 231 9.50 -14.98 -14.86
C MET A 231 8.81 -15.92 -15.85
N VAL A 232 7.49 -15.79 -15.93
CA VAL A 232 6.65 -16.57 -16.84
C VAL A 232 5.94 -15.64 -17.80
N ARG A 233 5.51 -16.17 -18.96
CA ARG A 233 4.67 -15.46 -19.92
C ARG A 233 3.34 -16.15 -20.07
N THR A 234 2.30 -15.39 -20.35
CA THR A 234 0.95 -15.90 -20.66
C THR A 234 0.56 -15.54 -22.07
N ASN A 235 -0.26 -16.38 -22.67
CA ASN A 235 -0.90 -16.11 -23.97
C ASN A 235 -2.30 -15.49 -23.81
N CYS A 236 -2.77 -15.31 -22.58
CA CYS A 236 -4.06 -14.70 -22.31
C CYS A 236 -3.94 -13.18 -22.42
N ALA A 237 -4.71 -12.61 -23.37
CA ALA A 237 -5.08 -11.20 -23.31
C ALA A 237 -6.27 -11.07 -22.36
N MET A 238 -6.19 -10.20 -21.37
CA MET A 238 -7.30 -9.97 -20.45
C MET A 238 -7.93 -8.62 -20.70
N ALA A 239 -9.26 -8.59 -20.64
CA ALA A 239 -10.00 -7.36 -20.44
C ALA A 239 -9.91 -7.04 -18.93
N ASP A 240 -9.29 -5.93 -18.60
CA ASP A 240 -9.22 -5.46 -17.21
C ASP A 240 -10.52 -4.75 -16.86
N ASP A 241 -11.32 -5.36 -16.01
CA ASP A 241 -12.19 -4.60 -15.12
C ASP A 241 -11.30 -4.10 -13.97
N ILE A 242 -10.64 -2.97 -14.18
CA ILE A 242 -9.95 -2.24 -13.11
C ILE A 242 -11.04 -1.66 -12.22
N LEU A 243 -11.30 -2.32 -11.12
CA LEU A 243 -12.09 -1.73 -10.05
C LEU A 243 -11.28 -0.56 -9.48
N ASP A 244 -11.66 0.67 -9.81
CA ASP A 244 -11.08 1.87 -9.21
C ASP A 244 -11.56 2.00 -7.76
N TYR A 245 -10.77 1.48 -6.82
CA TYR A 245 -11.03 1.60 -5.40
C TYR A 245 -10.70 2.99 -4.83
N THR A 246 -10.13 3.87 -5.64
CA THR A 246 -9.72 5.20 -5.17
C THR A 246 -10.89 6.17 -5.11
N GLY A 247 -12.00 5.86 -5.81
CA GLY A 247 -13.17 6.74 -5.84
C GLY A 247 -12.89 8.10 -6.48
N GLY A 248 -11.90 8.17 -7.39
CA GLY A 248 -11.48 9.41 -8.05
C GLY A 248 -10.49 10.26 -7.26
N PHE A 249 -9.93 9.75 -6.15
CA PHE A 249 -8.90 10.43 -5.37
C PHE A 249 -7.50 10.13 -5.89
N GLN A 250 -6.54 10.99 -5.53
CA GLN A 250 -5.13 10.71 -5.78
C GLN A 250 -4.71 9.42 -5.04
N ARG A 251 -4.48 8.37 -5.81
CA ARG A 251 -4.13 7.04 -5.32
C ARG A 251 -2.95 7.08 -4.36
N VAL A 252 -1.95 7.86 -4.68
CA VAL A 252 -0.70 7.93 -3.91
C VAL A 252 -0.93 8.46 -2.50
N LEU A 253 -1.73 9.52 -2.34
CA LEU A 253 -2.06 10.08 -1.02
C LEU A 253 -2.90 9.11 -0.20
N LEU A 254 -3.76 8.32 -0.85
CA LEU A 254 -4.53 7.28 -0.20
C LEU A 254 -3.60 6.16 0.31
N GLU A 255 -2.78 5.60 -0.56
CA GLU A 255 -1.93 4.45 -0.27
C GLU A 255 -0.82 4.76 0.75
N LEU A 256 -0.33 5.98 0.77
CA LEU A 256 0.72 6.41 1.71
C LEU A 256 0.17 7.13 2.96
N SER A 257 -1.15 7.24 3.11
CA SER A 257 -1.81 8.04 4.15
C SER A 257 -1.34 7.76 5.58
N ASP A 258 -0.99 6.52 5.90
CA ASP A 258 -0.48 6.16 7.22
C ASP A 258 0.94 6.67 7.49
N GLY A 259 1.71 6.91 6.45
CA GLY A 259 3.12 7.35 6.55
C GLY A 259 3.31 8.84 6.37
N LEU A 260 2.32 9.55 5.80
CA LEU A 260 2.41 10.96 5.47
C LEU A 260 1.99 11.87 6.64
N PRO A 261 2.60 13.05 6.76
CA PRO A 261 2.13 14.09 7.65
C PRO A 261 0.88 14.77 7.07
N HIS A 262 0.08 15.44 7.92
CA HIS A 262 -1.18 16.08 7.48
C HIS A 262 -0.95 17.22 6.47
N GLU A 263 0.21 17.85 6.45
CA GLU A 263 0.59 18.89 5.49
C GLU A 263 0.59 18.39 4.04
N ALA A 264 0.78 17.08 3.83
CA ALA A 264 0.67 16.46 2.51
C ALA A 264 -0.75 16.54 1.91
N TYR A 265 -1.76 16.86 2.71
CA TYR A 265 -3.16 17.02 2.31
C TYR A 265 -3.58 18.50 2.20
N GLY A 266 -2.62 19.42 2.18
CA GLY A 266 -2.84 20.83 1.82
C GLY A 266 -3.34 20.97 0.39
N ILE A 267 -4.07 22.07 0.12
CA ILE A 267 -4.71 22.31 -1.19
C ILE A 267 -3.71 22.21 -2.35
N LYS A 268 -2.48 22.66 -2.15
CA LYS A 268 -1.41 22.63 -3.17
C LYS A 268 -0.99 21.21 -3.61
N HIS A 269 -1.35 20.19 -2.84
CA HIS A 269 -0.98 18.81 -3.11
C HIS A 269 -2.18 17.93 -3.46
N LEU A 270 -3.41 18.43 -3.28
CA LEU A 270 -4.64 17.70 -3.61
C LEU A 270 -5.09 17.91 -5.05
N ASP A 271 -4.67 18.99 -5.71
CA ASP A 271 -5.09 19.37 -7.06
C ASP A 271 -4.05 18.98 -8.15
N GLU A 272 -2.91 18.38 -7.79
CA GLU A 272 -1.92 17.80 -8.71
C GLU A 272 -2.15 16.29 -8.91
#